data_7a29099899c7bd492333a93e1774395c
#
_entry.id   7a29099899c7bd492333a93e1774395c
#
_cell.length_a   1.000
_cell.length_b   1.000
_cell.length_c   1.000
_cell.angle_alpha   90.00
_cell.angle_beta   90.00
_cell.angle_gamma   90.00
#
_symmetry.space_group_name_H-M   'P 1'
#
loop_
_entity.id
_entity.type
_entity.pdbx_description
1 polymer ?
#
loop_
_entity_poly.entity_id
_entity_poly.type
_entity_poly.pdbx_seq_one_letter_code
_entity_poly.pdbx_strand_id
1 'polypeptide(L)'
;MASRKAISVKIATPKVIKALEGALAKLELDYASQETNEAKYQKQYDKYRKELVAYAVANIKKAENFRTNYRAWNGTLNIDFDLTGLSEADLPKEPVKDFEQISIYNYREQKEELSNAIRILKMTDEETVNTSTYNAVARYL
;
A
#
# COMPACT_ATOMS: atom_id res chain seq x y z
N MET A 1 -5.03 -26.61 43.41
CA MET A 1 -4.76 -26.06 42.06
C MET A 1 -5.82 -25.04 41.72
N ALA A 2 -5.41 -23.82 41.50
CA ALA A 2 -6.34 -22.81 40.99
C ALA A 2 -6.68 -23.12 39.53
N SER A 3 -7.93 -23.45 39.26
CA SER A 3 -8.41 -23.61 37.87
C SER A 3 -8.40 -22.25 37.20
N ARG A 4 -7.73 -22.13 36.07
CA ARG A 4 -7.82 -20.94 35.23
C ARG A 4 -9.26 -20.81 34.73
N LYS A 5 -9.93 -19.72 35.13
CA LYS A 5 -11.19 -19.36 34.53
C LYS A 5 -10.92 -18.88 33.10
N ALA A 6 -11.41 -19.61 32.09
CA ALA A 6 -11.40 -19.15 30.72
C ALA A 6 -12.31 -17.92 30.60
N ILE A 7 -11.79 -16.80 30.17
CA ILE A 7 -12.60 -15.62 29.84
C ILE A 7 -13.24 -15.91 28.47
N SER A 8 -14.54 -16.10 28.47
CA SER A 8 -15.32 -16.27 27.24
C SER A 8 -15.94 -14.93 26.86
N VAL A 9 -15.54 -14.41 25.72
CA VAL A 9 -16.16 -13.20 25.14
C VAL A 9 -17.14 -13.67 24.06
N LYS A 10 -18.42 -13.31 24.24
CA LYS A 10 -19.47 -13.58 23.25
C LYS A 10 -19.68 -12.33 22.40
N ILE A 11 -19.51 -12.48 21.10
CA ILE A 11 -19.71 -11.38 20.15
C ILE A 11 -21.01 -11.68 19.37
N ALA A 12 -21.89 -10.70 19.34
CA ALA A 12 -23.15 -10.82 18.63
C ALA A 12 -22.96 -11.00 17.12
N THR A 13 -23.62 -11.99 16.53
CA THR A 13 -23.52 -12.27 15.09
C THR A 13 -23.80 -11.06 14.21
N PRO A 14 -24.83 -10.22 14.46
CA PRO A 14 -25.06 -9.02 13.66
C PRO A 14 -23.91 -8.03 13.68
N LYS A 15 -23.18 -7.91 14.79
CA LYS A 15 -21.99 -7.03 14.88
C LYS A 15 -20.85 -7.53 14.02
N VAL A 16 -20.62 -8.84 14.00
CA VAL A 16 -19.57 -9.44 13.15
C VAL A 16 -19.92 -9.28 11.70
N ILE A 17 -21.17 -9.54 11.31
CA ILE A 17 -21.65 -9.34 9.92
C ILE A 17 -21.41 -7.88 9.49
N LYS A 18 -21.80 -6.92 10.31
CA LYS A 18 -21.61 -5.50 10.01
C LYS A 18 -20.13 -5.12 9.85
N ALA A 19 -19.28 -5.64 10.72
CA ALA A 19 -17.83 -5.40 10.63
C ALA A 19 -17.23 -6.00 9.35
N LEU A 20 -17.66 -7.21 8.97
CA LEU A 20 -17.21 -7.86 7.73
C LEU A 20 -17.72 -7.14 6.48
N GLU A 21 -18.96 -6.67 6.48
CA GLU A 21 -19.50 -5.84 5.40
C GLU A 21 -18.75 -4.54 5.24
N GLY A 22 -18.36 -3.90 6.35
CA GLY A 22 -17.50 -2.72 6.35
C GLY A 22 -16.11 -3.01 5.80
N ALA A 23 -15.51 -4.14 6.17
CA ALA A 23 -14.21 -4.56 5.66
C ALA A 23 -14.26 -4.84 4.15
N LEU A 24 -15.33 -5.47 3.68
CA LEU A 24 -15.54 -5.73 2.24
C LEU A 24 -15.69 -4.43 1.45
N ALA A 25 -16.50 -3.49 1.95
CA ALA A 25 -16.68 -2.19 1.32
C ALA A 25 -15.37 -1.41 1.24
N LYS A 26 -14.57 -1.43 2.31
CA LYS A 26 -13.24 -0.82 2.33
C LYS A 26 -12.30 -1.46 1.32
N LEU A 27 -12.28 -2.78 1.24
CA LEU A 27 -11.46 -3.52 0.29
C LEU A 27 -11.81 -3.13 -1.16
N GLU A 28 -13.09 -3.07 -1.49
CA GLU A 28 -13.57 -2.69 -2.82
C GLU A 28 -13.21 -1.25 -3.16
N LEU A 29 -13.36 -0.34 -2.20
CA LEU A 29 -13.01 1.07 -2.37
C LEU A 29 -11.50 1.25 -2.58
N ASP A 30 -10.68 0.62 -1.75
CA ASP A 30 -9.23 0.70 -1.82
C ASP A 30 -8.72 0.14 -3.16
N TYR A 31 -9.29 -0.98 -3.61
CA TYR A 31 -8.94 -1.55 -4.91
C TYR A 31 -9.35 -0.65 -6.08
N ALA A 32 -10.56 -0.11 -6.05
CA ALA A 32 -11.04 0.81 -7.08
C ALA A 32 -10.22 2.10 -7.15
N SER A 33 -9.73 2.59 -6.00
CA SER A 33 -8.91 3.81 -5.91
C SER A 33 -7.46 3.58 -6.32
N GLN A 34 -7.00 2.35 -6.38
CA GLN A 34 -5.59 1.99 -6.59
C GLN A 34 -5.05 2.53 -7.92
N GLU A 35 -5.79 2.39 -8.99
CA GLU A 35 -5.39 2.87 -10.30
C GLU A 35 -5.25 4.40 -10.33
N THR A 36 -6.20 5.11 -9.75
CA THR A 36 -6.16 6.58 -9.63
C THR A 36 -4.98 7.04 -8.77
N ASN A 37 -4.73 6.37 -7.64
CA ASN A 37 -3.62 6.67 -6.75
C ASN A 37 -2.27 6.41 -7.43
N GLU A 38 -2.16 5.34 -8.20
CA GLU A 38 -0.96 5.02 -8.97
C GLU A 38 -0.69 6.08 -10.03
N ALA A 39 -1.71 6.49 -10.79
CA ALA A 39 -1.58 7.54 -11.82
C ALA A 39 -1.15 8.88 -11.21
N LYS A 40 -1.70 9.23 -10.06
CA LYS A 40 -1.33 10.44 -9.32
C LYS A 40 0.13 10.39 -8.84
N TYR A 41 0.55 9.26 -8.30
CA TYR A 41 1.92 9.04 -7.87
C TYR A 41 2.90 9.13 -9.05
N GLN A 42 2.57 8.54 -10.20
CA GLN A 42 3.40 8.61 -11.39
C GLN A 42 3.59 10.06 -11.88
N LYS A 43 2.56 10.87 -11.85
CA LYS A 43 2.65 12.31 -12.18
C LYS A 43 3.58 13.06 -11.22
N GLN A 44 3.49 12.77 -9.93
CA GLN A 44 4.36 13.36 -8.92
C GLN A 44 5.83 12.94 -9.12
N TYR A 45 6.05 11.68 -9.48
CA TYR A 45 7.38 11.15 -9.74
C TYR A 45 8.00 11.72 -11.02
N ASP A 46 7.21 11.89 -12.08
CA ASP A 46 7.66 12.54 -13.31
C ASP A 46 8.06 14.00 -13.07
N LYS A 47 7.30 14.71 -12.26
CA LYS A 47 7.64 16.07 -11.83
C LYS A 47 8.94 16.10 -11.04
N TYR A 48 9.11 15.17 -10.11
CA TYR A 48 10.33 15.01 -9.33
C TYR A 48 11.55 14.76 -10.23
N ARG A 49 11.44 13.89 -11.22
CA ARG A 49 12.52 13.62 -12.18
C ARG A 49 12.92 14.87 -12.96
N LYS A 50 11.93 15.66 -13.40
CA LYS A 50 12.19 16.93 -14.11
C LYS A 50 12.88 17.94 -13.20
N GLU A 51 12.46 18.03 -11.95
CA GLU A 51 13.09 18.90 -10.95
C GLU A 51 14.54 18.46 -10.65
N LEU A 52 14.81 17.16 -10.58
CA LEU A 52 16.15 16.63 -10.41
C LEU A 52 17.06 17.00 -11.59
N VAL A 53 16.56 16.85 -12.82
CA VAL A 53 17.32 17.22 -14.02
C VAL A 53 17.62 18.72 -14.01
N ALA A 54 16.64 19.56 -13.71
CA ALA A 54 16.81 20.99 -13.61
C ALA A 54 17.86 21.39 -12.55
N TYR A 55 17.80 20.73 -11.39
CA TYR A 55 18.77 20.91 -10.32
C TYR A 55 20.18 20.50 -10.76
N ALA A 56 20.32 19.36 -11.41
CA ALA A 56 21.60 18.89 -11.94
C ALA A 56 22.18 19.85 -12.99
N VAL A 57 21.37 20.32 -13.92
CA VAL A 57 21.79 21.26 -14.97
C VAL A 57 22.23 22.59 -14.33
N ALA A 58 21.49 23.09 -13.35
CA ALA A 58 21.83 24.34 -12.67
C ALA A 58 23.15 24.28 -11.89
N ASN A 59 23.54 23.10 -11.41
CA ASN A 59 24.68 22.90 -10.54
C ASN A 59 25.84 22.13 -11.19
N ILE A 60 25.71 21.71 -12.44
CA ILE A 60 26.71 20.90 -13.12
C ILE A 60 28.09 21.57 -13.20
N LYS A 61 28.14 22.89 -13.31
CA LYS A 61 29.40 23.65 -13.33
C LYS A 61 30.15 23.61 -12.00
N LYS A 62 29.43 23.33 -10.90
CA LYS A 62 30.01 23.23 -9.54
C LYS A 62 30.37 21.80 -9.18
N ALA A 63 30.03 20.86 -10.06
CA ALA A 63 30.23 19.44 -9.81
C ALA A 63 31.69 19.04 -9.98
N GLU A 64 32.09 18.05 -9.19
CA GLU A 64 33.40 17.43 -9.24
C GLU A 64 33.29 15.94 -9.54
N ASN A 65 34.41 15.32 -9.98
CA ASN A 65 34.51 13.88 -10.18
C ASN A 65 33.46 13.31 -11.16
N PHE A 66 33.47 13.86 -12.39
CA PHE A 66 32.59 13.36 -13.45
C PHE A 66 32.92 11.94 -13.84
N ARG A 67 31.90 11.12 -13.95
CA ARG A 67 31.95 9.78 -14.54
C ARG A 67 30.96 9.73 -15.70
N THR A 68 31.43 9.30 -16.85
CA THR A 68 30.60 9.25 -18.06
C THR A 68 30.60 7.83 -18.62
N ASN A 69 29.43 7.40 -19.10
CA ASN A 69 29.26 6.14 -19.80
C ASN A 69 28.33 6.35 -20.99
N TYR A 70 28.84 6.14 -22.19
CA TYR A 70 28.07 6.23 -23.42
C TYR A 70 27.89 4.85 -24.03
N ARG A 71 26.65 4.48 -24.27
CA ARG A 71 26.26 3.24 -24.91
C ARG A 71 25.74 3.54 -26.33
N ALA A 72 26.62 3.34 -27.32
CA ALA A 72 26.31 3.65 -28.71
C ALA A 72 25.15 2.81 -29.27
N TRP A 73 25.00 1.58 -28.81
CA TRP A 73 23.98 0.65 -29.29
C TRP A 73 22.54 1.07 -28.97
N ASN A 74 22.31 1.87 -27.93
CA ASN A 74 20.98 2.39 -27.55
C ASN A 74 20.92 3.91 -27.44
N GLY A 75 22.01 4.62 -27.74
CA GLY A 75 22.09 6.07 -27.66
C GLY A 75 22.01 6.64 -26.24
N THR A 76 22.32 5.86 -25.22
CA THR A 76 22.22 6.28 -23.82
C THR A 76 23.56 6.88 -23.33
N LEU A 77 23.50 8.12 -22.85
CA LEU A 77 24.61 8.79 -22.17
C LEU A 77 24.27 8.94 -20.69
N ASN A 78 25.10 8.33 -19.83
CA ASN A 78 25.01 8.50 -18.38
C ASN A 78 26.16 9.41 -17.91
N ILE A 79 25.81 10.41 -17.10
CA ILE A 79 26.78 11.30 -16.48
C ILE A 79 26.55 11.28 -14.97
N ASP A 80 27.54 10.79 -14.23
CA ASP A 80 27.53 10.80 -12.77
C ASP A 80 28.52 11.85 -12.28
N PHE A 81 28.14 12.63 -11.29
CA PHE A 81 28.99 13.66 -10.69
C PHE A 81 28.65 13.86 -9.22
N ASP A 82 29.63 14.30 -8.46
CA ASP A 82 29.49 14.58 -7.05
C ASP A 82 29.17 16.05 -6.82
N LEU A 83 28.12 16.34 -6.06
CA LEU A 83 27.67 17.68 -5.70
C LEU A 83 28.18 18.05 -4.31
N THR A 84 29.48 18.00 -4.10
CA THR A 84 30.08 18.37 -2.81
C THR A 84 29.92 19.87 -2.51
N GLY A 85 29.50 20.19 -1.29
CA GLY A 85 29.31 21.57 -0.85
C GLY A 85 27.95 22.18 -1.18
N LEU A 86 27.02 21.40 -1.76
CA LEU A 86 25.66 21.85 -2.00
C LEU A 86 24.76 21.47 -0.82
N SER A 87 23.81 22.34 -0.50
CA SER A 87 22.85 22.10 0.59
C SER A 87 21.84 21.04 0.19
N GLU A 88 21.62 20.04 1.04
CA GLU A 88 20.55 19.04 0.86
C GLU A 88 19.15 19.68 0.85
N ALA A 89 19.01 20.87 1.44
CA ALA A 89 17.74 21.60 1.45
C ALA A 89 17.29 22.03 0.05
N ASP A 90 18.21 22.20 -0.90
CA ASP A 90 17.92 22.61 -2.27
C ASP A 90 17.59 21.41 -3.18
N LEU A 91 17.80 20.17 -2.71
CA LEU A 91 17.47 18.98 -3.46
C LEU A 91 15.97 18.77 -3.52
N PRO A 92 15.41 18.44 -4.69
CA PRO A 92 14.02 18.02 -4.78
C PRO A 92 13.76 16.79 -3.92
N LYS A 93 12.60 16.75 -3.29
CA LYS A 93 12.21 15.62 -2.44
C LYS A 93 11.50 14.56 -3.25
N GLU A 94 11.93 13.32 -3.09
CA GLU A 94 11.29 12.18 -3.72
C GLU A 94 9.86 11.99 -3.18
N PRO A 95 8.85 11.83 -4.05
CA PRO A 95 7.49 11.54 -3.62
C PRO A 95 7.43 10.23 -2.85
N VAL A 96 6.66 10.23 -1.76
CA VAL A 96 6.42 9.03 -0.97
C VAL A 96 5.15 8.35 -1.46
N LYS A 97 5.24 7.05 -1.67
CA LYS A 97 4.08 6.22 -2.00
C LYS A 97 3.32 5.92 -0.71
N ASP A 98 2.18 6.60 -0.50
CA ASP A 98 1.38 6.54 0.71
C ASP A 98 0.17 5.59 0.63
N PHE A 99 0.11 4.76 -0.40
CA PHE A 99 -0.95 3.79 -0.60
C PHE A 99 -0.40 2.40 -0.85
N GLU A 100 -1.16 1.38 -0.46
CA GLU A 100 -0.83 -0.01 -0.71
C GLU A 100 -1.39 -0.48 -2.05
N GLN A 101 -0.60 -1.26 -2.77
CA GLN A 101 -1.05 -1.94 -3.97
C GLN A 101 -1.44 -3.37 -3.64
N ILE A 102 -2.67 -3.72 -4.01
CA ILE A 102 -3.18 -5.07 -3.87
C ILE A 102 -3.25 -5.69 -5.27
N SER A 103 -2.68 -6.88 -5.46
CA SER A 103 -2.81 -7.60 -6.73
C SER A 103 -4.27 -8.02 -6.95
N ILE A 104 -4.67 -8.15 -8.22
CA ILE A 104 -6.02 -8.61 -8.55
C ILE A 104 -6.32 -9.99 -7.97
N TYR A 105 -5.31 -10.85 -7.88
CA TYR A 105 -5.43 -12.17 -7.28
C TYR A 105 -5.77 -12.08 -5.79
N ASN A 106 -5.00 -11.31 -5.03
CA ASN A 106 -5.23 -11.12 -3.59
C ASN A 106 -6.57 -10.42 -3.32
N TYR A 107 -6.94 -9.46 -4.16
CA TYR A 107 -8.23 -8.79 -4.07
C TYR A 107 -9.38 -9.78 -4.21
N ARG A 108 -9.35 -10.62 -5.23
CA ARG A 108 -10.39 -11.62 -5.49
C ARG A 108 -10.47 -12.65 -4.36
N GLU A 109 -9.33 -13.10 -3.86
CA GLU A 109 -9.26 -14.06 -2.76
C GLU A 109 -9.89 -13.49 -1.48
N GLN A 110 -9.48 -12.29 -1.08
CA GLN A 110 -10.03 -11.64 0.11
C GLN A 110 -11.52 -11.33 -0.04
N LYS A 111 -11.95 -10.88 -1.21
CA LYS A 111 -13.35 -10.61 -1.51
C LYS A 111 -14.19 -11.87 -1.39
N GLU A 112 -13.71 -12.99 -1.90
CA GLU A 112 -14.39 -14.28 -1.81
C GLU A 112 -14.49 -14.76 -0.37
N GLU A 113 -13.40 -14.69 0.39
CA GLU A 113 -13.40 -15.06 1.82
C GLU A 113 -14.39 -14.23 2.63
N LEU A 114 -14.37 -12.90 2.45
CA LEU A 114 -15.30 -12.01 3.15
C LEU A 114 -16.76 -12.27 2.76
N SER A 115 -17.02 -12.42 1.47
CA SER A 115 -18.37 -12.69 0.96
C SER A 115 -18.91 -14.01 1.48
N ASN A 116 -18.09 -15.06 1.51
CA ASN A 116 -18.47 -16.37 2.02
C ASN A 116 -18.72 -16.33 3.53
N ALA A 117 -17.85 -15.66 4.29
CA ALA A 117 -18.03 -15.52 5.73
C ALA A 117 -19.32 -14.78 6.08
N ILE A 118 -19.63 -13.69 5.38
CA ILE A 118 -20.87 -12.95 5.55
C ILE A 118 -22.08 -13.83 5.24
N ARG A 119 -22.04 -14.56 4.14
CA ARG A 119 -23.11 -15.46 3.73
C ARG A 119 -23.38 -16.54 4.77
N ILE A 120 -22.32 -17.18 5.27
CA ILE A 120 -22.44 -18.24 6.29
C ILE A 120 -23.05 -17.69 7.57
N LEU A 121 -22.59 -16.51 8.03
CA LEU A 121 -23.12 -15.88 9.23
C LEU A 121 -24.58 -15.44 9.09
N LYS A 122 -24.99 -15.00 7.91
CA LYS A 122 -26.40 -14.66 7.63
C LYS A 122 -27.31 -15.87 7.60
N MET A 123 -26.77 -17.04 7.32
CA MET A 123 -27.54 -18.31 7.29
C MET A 123 -27.58 -18.99 8.65
N THR A 124 -26.81 -18.57 9.64
CA THR A 124 -26.81 -19.15 10.97
C THR A 124 -27.95 -18.56 11.82
N ASP A 125 -28.60 -19.41 12.63
CA ASP A 125 -29.62 -18.98 13.60
C ASP A 125 -29.01 -18.62 14.95
N GLU A 126 -27.69 -18.73 15.12
CA GLU A 126 -27.00 -18.42 16.37
C GLU A 126 -26.89 -16.92 16.60
N GLU A 127 -27.25 -16.48 17.80
CA GLU A 127 -27.17 -15.06 18.19
C GLU A 127 -25.73 -14.58 18.39
N THR A 128 -24.81 -15.49 18.70
CA THR A 128 -23.40 -15.20 18.96
C THR A 128 -22.49 -16.07 18.08
N VAL A 129 -21.35 -15.50 17.71
CA VAL A 129 -20.34 -16.20 16.92
C VAL A 129 -19.53 -17.12 17.83
N ASN A 130 -19.34 -18.38 17.43
CA ASN A 130 -18.48 -19.31 18.15
C ASN A 130 -16.99 -18.98 17.93
N THR A 131 -16.11 -19.53 18.78
CA THR A 131 -14.68 -19.28 18.74
C THR A 131 -14.05 -19.67 17.40
N SER A 132 -14.47 -20.80 16.82
CA SER A 132 -13.96 -21.27 15.54
C SER A 132 -14.27 -20.30 14.40
N THR A 133 -15.51 -19.86 14.31
CA THR A 133 -15.93 -18.86 13.31
C THR A 133 -15.25 -17.52 13.54
N TYR A 134 -15.16 -17.05 14.79
CA TYR A 134 -14.45 -15.82 15.11
C TYR A 134 -12.99 -15.86 14.66
N ASN A 135 -12.28 -16.94 14.95
CA ASN A 135 -10.88 -17.10 14.56
C ASN A 135 -10.69 -17.07 13.04
N ALA A 136 -11.65 -17.62 12.30
CA ALA A 136 -11.60 -17.63 10.84
C ALA A 136 -11.74 -16.23 10.22
N VAL A 137 -12.42 -15.29 10.89
CA VAL A 137 -12.68 -13.95 10.37
C VAL A 137 -11.98 -12.83 11.14
N ALA A 138 -11.27 -13.17 12.21
CA ALA A 138 -10.65 -12.18 13.12
C ALA A 138 -9.71 -11.19 12.41
N ARG A 139 -9.01 -11.62 11.37
CA ARG A 139 -8.09 -10.77 10.61
C ARG A 139 -8.78 -9.62 9.87
N TYR A 140 -10.09 -9.71 9.65
CA TYR A 140 -10.88 -8.66 8.98
C TYR A 140 -11.59 -7.73 9.97
N LEU A 141 -11.54 -8.05 11.25
CA LEU A 141 -12.15 -7.27 12.31
C LEU A 141 -11.13 -6.34 12.96
#